data_5601cc5db4f94192a78c2d07e9ada3c7
#
_entry.id   5601cc5db4f94192a78c2d07e9ada3c7
#
_cell.length_a   1.000
_cell.length_b   1.000
_cell.length_c   1.000
_cell.angle_alpha   90.00
_cell.angle_beta   90.00
_cell.angle_gamma   90.00
#
_symmetry.space_group_name_H-M   'P 1'
#
loop_
_entity.id
_entity.type
_entity.pdbx_description
1 polymer ?
#
loop_
_entity_poly.entity_id
_entity_poly.type
_entity_poly.pdbx_seq_one_letter_code
_entity_poly.pdbx_strand_id
1 'polypeptide(L)'
;MSRECEVERKTVEGYVEILEDLLLAFRVPVFSRRARRALAAHPKLYLFDAGVFRTLRPSGPLDRPQEIEGAALEGLVAQHLRAWIAYRRDQHQLYFWRPRAGVEVDLVLYGAAGLWAVEVKNAGRVRPEDVRGLEAFAADYPQARCLLVYRGRETLKGGKVLCAPVEKFLGSLRPQEEISGRA
;
A
#
# COMPACT_ATOMS: atom_id res chain seq x y z
N MET A 1 -2.85 18.04 5.70
CA MET A 1 -2.28 18.95 4.66
C MET A 1 -2.91 20.34 4.68
N SER A 2 -4.17 20.59 4.34
CA SER A 2 -4.70 21.96 4.25
C SER A 2 -4.62 22.77 5.55
N ARG A 3 -4.81 22.15 6.72
CA ARG A 3 -4.69 22.80 8.03
C ARG A 3 -3.23 23.10 8.44
N GLU A 4 -2.29 22.32 7.99
CA GLU A 4 -0.86 22.49 8.32
C GLU A 4 -0.18 23.53 7.41
N CYS A 5 -0.73 23.74 6.21
CA CYS A 5 -0.18 24.69 5.23
C CYS A 5 -0.94 26.01 5.17
N GLU A 6 -1.98 26.23 6.02
CA GLU A 6 -2.86 27.41 6.01
C GLU A 6 -3.46 27.71 4.62
N VAL A 7 -3.62 26.69 3.78
CA VAL A 7 -4.11 26.78 2.40
C VAL A 7 -5.51 26.18 2.33
N GLU A 8 -6.40 26.79 1.54
CA GLU A 8 -7.74 26.28 1.33
C GLU A 8 -7.69 24.86 0.74
N ARG A 9 -8.61 23.99 1.23
CA ARG A 9 -8.70 22.61 0.78
C ARG A 9 -8.83 22.47 -0.74
N LYS A 10 -9.61 23.36 -1.38
CA LYS A 10 -9.83 23.37 -2.83
C LYS A 10 -8.52 23.65 -3.60
N THR A 11 -7.67 24.52 -3.08
CA THR A 11 -6.36 24.81 -3.66
C THR A 11 -5.43 23.60 -3.58
N VAL A 12 -5.40 22.91 -2.42
CA VAL A 12 -4.62 21.67 -2.28
C VAL A 12 -5.12 20.58 -3.22
N GLU A 13 -6.45 20.41 -3.35
CA GLU A 13 -7.04 19.47 -4.31
C GLU A 13 -6.63 19.78 -5.75
N GLY A 14 -6.64 21.04 -6.16
CA GLY A 14 -6.20 21.45 -7.50
C GLY A 14 -4.71 21.15 -7.76
N TYR A 15 -3.82 21.37 -6.79
CA TYR A 15 -2.42 20.97 -6.94
C TYR A 15 -2.23 19.46 -7.03
N VAL A 16 -2.99 18.69 -6.26
CA VAL A 16 -2.94 17.21 -6.33
C VAL A 16 -3.42 16.74 -7.71
N GLU A 17 -4.47 17.33 -8.28
CA GLU A 17 -4.94 17.01 -9.64
C GLU A 17 -3.86 17.31 -10.69
N ILE A 18 -3.18 18.45 -10.61
CA ILE A 18 -2.05 18.76 -11.50
C ILE A 18 -0.94 17.71 -11.38
N LEU A 19 -0.59 17.30 -10.16
CA LEU A 19 0.42 16.26 -9.96
C LEU A 19 0.00 14.91 -10.55
N GLU A 20 -1.29 14.57 -10.50
CA GLU A 20 -1.82 13.35 -11.12
C GLU A 20 -1.83 13.44 -12.63
N ASP A 21 -2.20 14.58 -13.22
CA ASP A 21 -2.19 14.82 -14.67
C ASP A 21 -0.77 14.76 -15.23
N LEU A 22 0.21 15.22 -14.47
CA LEU A 22 1.63 15.13 -14.79
C LEU A 22 2.24 13.76 -14.49
N LEU A 23 1.45 12.80 -13.98
CA LEU A 23 1.88 11.46 -13.55
C LEU A 23 2.95 11.46 -12.44
N LEU A 24 3.08 12.55 -11.71
CA LEU A 24 4.03 12.70 -10.60
C LEU A 24 3.50 12.17 -9.27
N ALA A 25 2.19 12.02 -9.17
CA ALA A 25 1.52 11.43 -8.00
C ALA A 25 0.31 10.61 -8.42
N PHE A 26 -0.24 9.84 -7.49
CA PHE A 26 -1.50 9.12 -7.67
C PHE A 26 -2.20 8.91 -6.33
N ARG A 27 -3.52 8.90 -6.38
CA ARG A 27 -4.35 8.60 -5.21
C ARG A 27 -4.76 7.12 -5.18
N VAL A 28 -4.69 6.55 -3.99
CA VAL A 28 -5.19 5.21 -3.70
C VAL A 28 -6.42 5.37 -2.82
N PRO A 29 -7.64 5.04 -3.29
CA PRO A 29 -8.86 5.17 -2.54
C PRO A 29 -9.00 4.09 -1.47
N VAL A 30 -9.91 4.31 -0.50
CA VAL A 30 -10.23 3.32 0.52
C VAL A 30 -11.06 2.17 -0.06
N PHE A 31 -10.74 0.94 0.32
CA PHE A 31 -11.53 -0.24 -0.02
C PHE A 31 -12.77 -0.32 0.86
N SER A 32 -13.94 -0.06 0.29
CA SER A 32 -15.21 0.04 1.02
C SER A 32 -16.27 -0.98 0.57
N ARG A 33 -15.94 -1.88 -0.35
CA ARG A 33 -16.89 -2.87 -0.86
C ARG A 33 -17.36 -3.81 0.26
N ARG A 34 -18.67 -3.84 0.52
CA ARG A 34 -19.29 -4.62 1.61
C ARG A 34 -18.63 -4.37 2.97
N ALA A 35 -18.23 -3.14 3.22
CA ALA A 35 -17.56 -2.77 4.47
C ALA A 35 -18.48 -3.02 5.67
N ARG A 36 -17.99 -3.76 6.64
CA ARG A 36 -18.66 -4.03 7.92
C ARG A 36 -18.34 -2.98 8.98
N ARG A 37 -17.32 -2.14 8.73
CA ARG A 37 -16.79 -1.14 9.66
C ARG A 37 -16.82 0.26 9.04
N ALA A 38 -16.92 1.28 9.88
CA ALA A 38 -16.73 2.65 9.42
C ALA A 38 -15.26 2.85 9.02
N LEU A 39 -15.03 3.33 7.79
CA LEU A 39 -13.70 3.45 7.19
C LEU A 39 -13.22 4.90 7.17
N ALA A 40 -11.91 5.10 6.90
CA ALA A 40 -11.34 6.40 6.61
C ALA A 40 -12.02 7.06 5.40
N ALA A 41 -12.09 8.40 5.40
CA ALA A 41 -12.80 9.14 4.34
C ALA A 41 -11.88 9.66 3.23
N HIS A 42 -10.56 9.69 3.46
CA HIS A 42 -9.60 10.33 2.53
C HIS A 42 -8.69 9.29 1.89
N PRO A 43 -8.38 9.44 0.57
CA PRO A 43 -7.42 8.59 -0.11
C PRO A 43 -6.01 8.80 0.43
N LYS A 44 -5.15 7.80 0.27
CA LYS A 44 -3.69 7.95 0.39
C LYS A 44 -3.14 8.58 -0.89
N LEU A 45 -2.15 9.46 -0.76
CA LEU A 45 -1.42 10.03 -1.88
C LEU A 45 0.00 9.46 -1.90
N TYR A 46 0.41 8.96 -3.04
CA TYR A 46 1.77 8.47 -3.28
C TYR A 46 2.43 9.30 -4.38
N LEU A 47 3.70 9.58 -4.24
CA LEU A 47 4.52 10.05 -5.35
C LEU A 47 4.91 8.88 -6.25
N PHE A 48 5.14 9.16 -7.53
CA PHE A 48 5.48 8.16 -8.54
C PHE A 48 6.82 7.46 -8.29
N ASP A 49 7.70 8.08 -7.52
CA ASP A 49 9.06 7.59 -7.26
C ASP A 49 9.46 7.75 -5.78
N ALA A 50 10.03 6.70 -5.20
CA ALA A 50 10.45 6.68 -3.80
C ALA A 50 11.66 7.59 -3.53
N GLY A 51 12.52 7.83 -4.53
CA GLY A 51 13.64 8.77 -4.42
C GLY A 51 13.15 10.21 -4.41
N VAL A 52 12.19 10.54 -5.28
CA VAL A 52 11.53 11.85 -5.29
C VAL A 52 10.82 12.09 -3.94
N PHE A 53 10.12 11.08 -3.42
CA PHE A 53 9.49 11.18 -2.10
C PHE A 53 10.51 11.53 -1.00
N ARG A 54 11.66 10.84 -0.96
CA ARG A 54 12.71 11.11 0.02
C ARG A 54 13.32 12.49 -0.11
N THR A 55 13.49 12.96 -1.34
CA THR A 55 14.08 14.29 -1.62
C THR A 55 13.15 15.42 -1.24
N LEU A 56 11.85 15.26 -1.52
CA LEU A 56 10.86 16.31 -1.27
C LEU A 56 10.37 16.32 0.19
N ARG A 57 10.47 15.20 0.90
CA ARG A 57 10.05 15.16 2.30
C ARG A 57 11.07 15.90 3.17
N PRO A 58 10.67 16.98 3.88
CA PRO A 58 11.53 17.59 4.87
C PRO A 58 11.90 16.57 5.96
N SER A 59 13.16 16.61 6.40
CA SER A 59 13.63 15.81 7.53
C SER A 59 14.17 16.72 8.60
N GLY A 60 13.79 16.46 9.84
CA GLY A 60 14.16 17.24 11.01
C GLY A 60 14.43 16.36 12.23
N PRO A 61 14.77 16.97 13.37
CA PRO A 61 15.16 16.25 14.58
C PRO A 61 14.04 15.39 15.20
N LEU A 62 12.80 15.60 14.77
CA LEU A 62 11.64 14.83 15.23
C LEU A 62 11.28 13.67 14.30
N ASP A 63 11.88 13.60 13.11
CA ASP A 63 11.63 12.54 12.15
C ASP A 63 12.50 11.32 12.46
N ARG A 64 11.89 10.15 12.30
CA ARG A 64 12.61 8.88 12.42
C ARG A 64 12.97 8.39 11.02
N PRO A 65 14.26 8.18 10.70
CA PRO A 65 14.67 7.67 9.38
C PRO A 65 13.93 6.40 8.98
N GLN A 66 13.63 5.51 9.93
CA GLN A 66 12.90 4.27 9.69
C GLN A 66 11.47 4.50 9.20
N GLU A 67 10.79 5.56 9.65
CA GLU A 67 9.44 5.92 9.20
C GLU A 67 9.46 6.47 7.77
N ILE A 68 10.47 7.30 7.45
CA ILE A 68 10.66 7.82 6.09
C ILE A 68 10.96 6.67 5.12
N GLU A 69 11.86 5.79 5.48
CA GLU A 69 12.20 4.61 4.69
C GLU A 69 11.02 3.63 4.55
N GLY A 70 10.21 3.49 5.61
CA GLY A 70 8.97 2.71 5.57
C GLY A 70 7.97 3.25 4.56
N ALA A 71 7.70 4.55 4.61
CA ALA A 71 6.80 5.22 3.66
C ALA A 71 7.34 5.18 2.23
N ALA A 72 8.66 5.33 2.03
CA ALA A 72 9.29 5.19 0.72
C ALA A 72 9.15 3.77 0.16
N LEU A 73 9.33 2.74 0.99
CA LEU A 73 9.16 1.34 0.59
C LEU A 73 7.70 1.03 0.25
N GLU A 74 6.75 1.52 1.04
CA GLU A 74 5.32 1.40 0.75
C GLU A 74 4.97 2.02 -0.60
N GLY A 75 5.45 3.24 -0.88
CA GLY A 75 5.29 3.92 -2.16
C GLY A 75 5.90 3.14 -3.34
N LEU A 76 7.08 2.55 -3.14
CA LEU A 76 7.73 1.69 -4.15
C LEU A 76 6.86 0.47 -4.49
N VAL A 77 6.34 -0.22 -3.47
CA VAL A 77 5.45 -1.37 -3.67
C VAL A 77 4.15 -0.94 -4.35
N ALA A 78 3.54 0.16 -3.92
CA ALA A 78 2.33 0.71 -4.52
C ALA A 78 2.53 1.03 -6.01
N GLN A 79 3.66 1.63 -6.38
CA GLN A 79 4.00 1.96 -7.77
C GLN A 79 4.18 0.70 -8.64
N HIS A 80 4.84 -0.34 -8.12
CA HIS A 80 5.00 -1.59 -8.85
C HIS A 80 3.67 -2.31 -9.05
N LEU A 81 2.81 -2.34 -8.03
CA LEU A 81 1.46 -2.91 -8.16
C LEU A 81 0.59 -2.11 -9.13
N ARG A 82 0.68 -0.77 -9.12
CA ARG A 82 0.01 0.08 -10.09
C ARG A 82 0.47 -0.21 -11.51
N ALA A 83 1.78 -0.34 -11.74
CA ALA A 83 2.33 -0.71 -13.03
C ALA A 83 1.86 -2.11 -13.47
N TRP A 84 1.89 -3.09 -12.56
CA TRP A 84 1.38 -4.44 -12.82
C TRP A 84 -0.09 -4.41 -13.24
N ILE A 85 -0.95 -3.63 -12.55
CA ILE A 85 -2.35 -3.45 -12.92
C ILE A 85 -2.48 -2.81 -14.31
N ALA A 86 -1.71 -1.77 -14.59
CA ALA A 86 -1.80 -1.04 -15.86
C ALA A 86 -1.42 -1.88 -17.09
N TYR A 87 -0.48 -2.81 -16.93
CA TYR A 87 -0.07 -3.72 -17.99
C TYR A 87 -0.94 -4.97 -18.14
N ARG A 88 -1.87 -5.20 -17.20
CA ARG A 88 -2.84 -6.30 -17.33
C ARG A 88 -4.04 -5.87 -18.16
N ARG A 89 -4.65 -6.85 -18.82
CA ARG A 89 -5.90 -6.64 -19.56
C ARG A 89 -7.15 -6.83 -18.71
N ASP A 90 -7.00 -7.38 -17.51
CA ASP A 90 -8.08 -7.58 -16.55
C ASP A 90 -8.24 -6.33 -15.65
N GLN A 91 -9.50 -6.06 -15.27
CA GLN A 91 -9.84 -4.88 -14.48
C GLN A 91 -9.50 -5.10 -13.01
N HIS A 92 -8.26 -4.80 -12.62
CA HIS A 92 -7.86 -4.69 -11.23
C HIS A 92 -7.83 -3.23 -10.82
N GLN A 93 -8.07 -2.97 -9.54
CA GLN A 93 -7.96 -1.65 -8.93
C GLN A 93 -7.18 -1.75 -7.62
N LEU A 94 -6.41 -0.71 -7.33
CA LEU A 94 -5.61 -0.58 -6.11
C LEU A 94 -6.34 0.27 -5.10
N TYR A 95 -6.38 -0.19 -3.86
CA TYR A 95 -7.00 0.45 -2.72
C TYR A 95 -6.10 0.32 -1.50
N PHE A 96 -6.47 0.96 -0.38
CA PHE A 96 -6.00 0.65 0.96
C PHE A 96 -7.20 0.38 1.86
N TRP A 97 -6.99 -0.19 3.04
CA TRP A 97 -8.07 -0.42 3.98
C TRP A 97 -7.70 0.11 5.36
N ARG A 98 -8.57 0.97 5.91
CA ARG A 98 -8.36 1.61 7.21
C ARG A 98 -9.70 1.83 7.92
N PRO A 99 -10.08 1.00 8.89
CA PRO A 99 -11.17 1.28 9.81
C PRO A 99 -10.90 2.55 10.63
N ARG A 100 -11.96 3.22 11.07
CA ARG A 100 -11.83 4.43 11.93
C ARG A 100 -11.14 4.14 13.25
N ALA A 101 -11.34 2.95 13.80
CA ALA A 101 -10.65 2.49 15.00
C ALA A 101 -9.87 1.22 14.65
N GLY A 102 -8.57 1.24 14.83
CA GLY A 102 -7.76 0.04 14.75
C GLY A 102 -6.68 0.04 13.68
N VAL A 103 -6.46 -1.13 13.14
CA VAL A 103 -5.37 -1.51 12.25
C VAL A 103 -5.64 -1.11 10.79
N GLU A 104 -4.59 -1.03 10.01
CA GLU A 104 -4.62 -0.68 8.59
C GLU A 104 -4.04 -1.84 7.76
N VAL A 105 -4.45 -1.91 6.49
CA VAL A 105 -3.76 -2.66 5.44
C VAL A 105 -3.31 -1.65 4.38
N ASP A 106 -2.03 -1.63 4.10
CA ASP A 106 -1.41 -0.62 3.26
C ASP A 106 -1.97 -0.62 1.85
N LEU A 107 -2.12 -1.80 1.23
CA LEU A 107 -2.58 -1.94 -0.15
C LEU A 107 -3.56 -3.09 -0.27
N VAL A 108 -4.63 -2.88 -1.02
CA VAL A 108 -5.64 -3.88 -1.34
C VAL A 108 -5.84 -3.90 -2.86
N LEU A 109 -5.66 -5.07 -3.47
CA LEU A 109 -5.96 -5.26 -4.89
C LEU A 109 -7.28 -6.02 -5.02
N TYR A 110 -8.15 -5.49 -5.84
CA TYR A 110 -9.45 -6.09 -6.12
C TYR A 110 -9.73 -6.11 -7.63
N GLY A 111 -10.07 -7.26 -8.15
CA GLY A 111 -10.38 -7.44 -9.56
C GLY A 111 -10.80 -8.86 -9.91
N ALA A 112 -10.81 -9.18 -11.20
CA ALA A 112 -11.25 -10.49 -11.71
C ALA A 112 -10.43 -11.66 -11.14
N ALA A 113 -9.11 -11.47 -10.91
CA ALA A 113 -8.23 -12.48 -10.31
C ALA A 113 -8.35 -12.59 -8.78
N GLY A 114 -9.25 -11.85 -8.13
CA GLY A 114 -9.54 -12.00 -6.71
C GLY A 114 -9.31 -10.76 -5.86
N LEU A 115 -9.10 -11.00 -4.57
CA LEU A 115 -8.89 -10.00 -3.53
C LEU A 115 -7.57 -10.29 -2.80
N TRP A 116 -6.67 -9.31 -2.81
CA TRP A 116 -5.39 -9.38 -2.12
C TRP A 116 -5.27 -8.25 -1.10
N ALA A 117 -4.75 -8.57 0.07
CA ALA A 117 -4.37 -7.61 1.09
C ALA A 117 -2.86 -7.67 1.26
N VAL A 118 -2.17 -6.56 1.08
CA VAL A 118 -0.71 -6.46 1.12
C VAL A 118 -0.30 -5.45 2.18
N GLU A 119 0.49 -5.91 3.13
CA GLU A 119 1.14 -5.10 4.17
C GLU A 119 2.62 -4.96 3.84
N VAL A 120 3.19 -3.77 4.04
CA VAL A 120 4.59 -3.47 3.73
C VAL A 120 5.35 -3.13 5.00
N LYS A 121 6.43 -3.85 5.27
CA LYS A 121 7.26 -3.64 6.47
C LYS A 121 8.73 -3.37 6.12
N ASN A 122 9.21 -2.22 6.53
CA ASN A 122 10.63 -1.86 6.41
C ASN A 122 11.45 -2.47 7.56
N ALA A 123 11.36 -3.80 7.73
CA ALA A 123 12.02 -4.55 8.78
C ALA A 123 12.60 -5.85 8.24
N GLY A 124 13.73 -6.29 8.77
CA GLY A 124 14.37 -7.55 8.40
C GLY A 124 13.73 -8.80 9.04
N ARG A 125 12.80 -8.60 9.97
CA ARG A 125 12.09 -9.69 10.67
C ARG A 125 10.62 -9.34 10.79
N VAL A 126 9.76 -10.35 10.68
CA VAL A 126 8.31 -10.22 10.89
C VAL A 126 8.00 -10.47 12.37
N ARG A 127 7.15 -9.63 12.95
CA ARG A 127 6.65 -9.74 14.32
C ARG A 127 5.15 -10.06 14.31
N PRO A 128 4.59 -10.64 15.39
CA PRO A 128 3.16 -10.93 15.47
C PRO A 128 2.26 -9.69 15.27
N GLU A 129 2.70 -8.53 15.72
CA GLU A 129 1.97 -7.28 15.53
C GLU A 129 1.89 -6.82 14.07
N ASP A 130 2.84 -7.21 13.23
CA ASP A 130 2.90 -6.79 11.83
C ASP A 130 1.80 -7.40 10.95
N VAL A 131 1.21 -8.51 11.38
CA VAL A 131 0.17 -9.22 10.63
C VAL A 131 -1.26 -8.89 11.10
N ARG A 132 -1.43 -8.13 12.17
CA ARG A 132 -2.74 -7.81 12.77
C ARG A 132 -3.70 -7.14 11.77
N GLY A 133 -3.20 -6.24 10.92
CA GLY A 133 -3.98 -5.60 9.88
C GLY A 133 -4.56 -6.60 8.90
N LEU A 134 -3.71 -7.49 8.42
CA LEU A 134 -4.08 -8.54 7.49
C LEU A 134 -5.07 -9.54 8.10
N GLU A 135 -4.89 -9.91 9.37
CA GLU A 135 -5.81 -10.80 10.09
C GLU A 135 -7.19 -10.15 10.27
N ALA A 136 -7.22 -8.87 10.64
CA ALA A 136 -8.46 -8.12 10.77
C ALA A 136 -9.17 -7.97 9.42
N PHE A 137 -8.42 -7.73 8.34
CA PHE A 137 -8.97 -7.71 6.99
C PHE A 137 -9.52 -9.07 6.57
N ALA A 138 -8.80 -10.16 6.82
CA ALA A 138 -9.24 -11.53 6.52
C ALA A 138 -10.47 -11.96 7.33
N ALA A 139 -10.69 -11.38 8.51
CA ALA A 139 -11.91 -11.61 9.29
C ALA A 139 -13.13 -10.93 8.63
N ASP A 140 -12.95 -9.73 8.05
CA ASP A 140 -14.00 -9.02 7.32
C ASP A 140 -14.21 -9.60 5.91
N TYR A 141 -13.13 -10.08 5.27
CA TYR A 141 -13.09 -10.62 3.90
C TYR A 141 -12.40 -12.00 3.85
N PRO A 142 -13.08 -13.09 4.22
CA PRO A 142 -12.46 -14.43 4.35
C PRO A 142 -11.86 -14.98 3.05
N GLN A 143 -12.29 -14.49 1.90
CA GLN A 143 -11.77 -14.85 0.57
C GLN A 143 -10.46 -14.14 0.21
N ALA A 144 -10.02 -13.19 1.02
CA ALA A 144 -8.80 -12.43 0.75
C ALA A 144 -7.54 -13.30 0.90
N ARG A 145 -6.61 -13.12 0.00
CA ARG A 145 -5.23 -13.63 0.10
C ARG A 145 -4.40 -12.55 0.79
N CYS A 146 -3.74 -12.91 1.89
CA CYS A 146 -2.99 -11.97 2.72
C CYS A 146 -1.49 -12.15 2.51
N LEU A 147 -0.81 -11.07 2.19
CA LEU A 147 0.62 -11.02 1.93
C LEU A 147 1.26 -9.91 2.77
N LEU A 148 2.33 -10.24 3.48
CA LEU A 148 3.22 -9.27 4.10
C LEU A 148 4.53 -9.26 3.33
N VAL A 149 4.93 -8.11 2.80
CA VAL A 149 6.23 -7.93 2.14
C VAL A 149 7.19 -7.19 3.06
N TYR A 150 8.42 -7.69 3.20
CA TYR A 150 9.38 -7.19 4.17
C TYR A 150 10.82 -7.26 3.66
N ARG A 151 11.77 -6.67 4.40
CA ARG A 151 13.19 -6.66 4.01
C ARG A 151 13.99 -7.89 4.43
N GLY A 152 13.33 -8.95 4.86
CA GLY A 152 14.01 -10.21 5.17
C GLY A 152 14.38 -11.00 3.90
N ARG A 153 14.96 -12.17 4.11
CA ARG A 153 15.47 -13.02 3.01
C ARG A 153 14.64 -14.27 2.77
N GLU A 154 13.82 -14.65 3.73
CA GLU A 154 13.11 -15.92 3.73
C GLU A 154 11.61 -15.71 3.46
N THR A 155 11.02 -16.65 2.73
CA THR A 155 9.56 -16.72 2.61
C THR A 155 9.02 -17.51 3.79
N LEU A 156 8.14 -16.87 4.58
CA LEU A 156 7.54 -17.45 5.79
C LEU A 156 6.05 -17.61 5.60
N LYS A 157 5.46 -18.61 6.22
CA LYS A 157 4.02 -18.83 6.24
C LYS A 157 3.52 -18.86 7.67
N GLY A 158 2.73 -17.88 8.06
CA GLY A 158 2.07 -17.79 9.37
C GLY A 158 0.56 -17.82 9.21
N GLY A 159 -0.08 -18.95 9.50
CA GLY A 159 -1.53 -19.10 9.36
C GLY A 159 -2.00 -18.84 7.93
N LYS A 160 -2.83 -17.78 7.75
CA LYS A 160 -3.37 -17.35 6.45
C LYS A 160 -2.49 -16.29 5.75
N VAL A 161 -1.44 -15.80 6.44
CA VAL A 161 -0.57 -14.75 5.91
C VAL A 161 0.70 -15.37 5.36
N LEU A 162 1.03 -15.02 4.14
CA LEU A 162 2.32 -15.31 3.52
C LEU A 162 3.22 -14.09 3.71
N CYS A 163 4.44 -14.31 4.20
CA CYS A 163 5.45 -13.25 4.32
C CYS A 163 6.54 -13.48 3.28
N ALA A 164 6.77 -12.53 2.41
CA ALA A 164 7.75 -12.64 1.33
C ALA A 164 8.78 -11.51 1.36
N PRO A 165 10.05 -11.79 1.01
CA PRO A 165 11.04 -10.75 0.78
C PRO A 165 10.57 -9.76 -0.30
N VAL A 166 10.67 -8.46 -0.03
CA VAL A 166 10.16 -7.43 -0.96
C VAL A 166 10.83 -7.51 -2.32
N GLU A 167 12.13 -7.79 -2.38
CA GLU A 167 12.86 -7.92 -3.64
C GLU A 167 12.35 -9.08 -4.49
N LYS A 168 12.12 -10.24 -3.87
CA LYS A 168 11.54 -11.40 -4.54
C LYS A 168 10.12 -11.13 -5.00
N PHE A 169 9.31 -10.51 -4.15
CA PHE A 169 7.94 -10.14 -4.49
C PHE A 169 7.90 -9.22 -5.71
N LEU A 170 8.64 -8.11 -5.68
CA LEU A 170 8.66 -7.16 -6.80
C LEU A 170 9.23 -7.80 -8.09
N GLY A 171 10.27 -8.63 -7.98
CA GLY A 171 10.84 -9.35 -9.11
C GLY A 171 9.91 -10.43 -9.69
N SER A 172 8.92 -10.90 -8.93
CA SER A 172 7.93 -11.88 -9.38
C SER A 172 6.70 -11.27 -10.07
N LEU A 173 6.53 -9.97 -10.02
CA LEU A 173 5.38 -9.29 -10.63
C LEU A 173 5.49 -9.33 -12.17
N ARG A 174 4.74 -10.24 -12.79
CA ARG A 174 4.62 -10.39 -14.24
C ARG A 174 3.20 -10.02 -14.67
N PRO A 175 3.01 -9.12 -15.66
CA PRO A 175 1.66 -8.71 -16.08
C PRO A 175 0.77 -9.87 -16.56
N GLN A 176 1.37 -10.92 -17.10
CA GLN A 176 0.66 -12.10 -17.63
C GLN A 176 0.33 -13.13 -16.54
N GLU A 177 0.90 -13.00 -15.35
CA GLU A 177 0.75 -13.97 -14.28
C GLU A 177 -0.05 -13.37 -13.12
N GLU A 178 -0.76 -14.21 -12.39
CA GLU A 178 -1.36 -13.79 -11.11
C GLU A 178 -0.25 -13.50 -10.09
N ILE A 179 -0.57 -12.63 -9.13
CA ILE A 179 0.31 -12.44 -7.99
C ILE A 179 0.52 -13.79 -7.32
N SER A 180 1.70 -14.35 -7.50
CA SER A 180 2.07 -15.57 -6.81
C SER A 180 2.72 -15.20 -5.49
N GLY A 181 2.12 -15.61 -4.39
CA GLY A 181 2.83 -15.62 -3.12
C GLY A 181 3.94 -16.66 -3.05
N ARG A 182 4.26 -17.32 -4.17
CA ARG A 182 5.36 -18.27 -4.29
C ARG A 182 6.57 -17.52 -4.84
N ALA A 183 7.42 -17.09 -3.95
CA ALA A 183 8.77 -16.64 -4.27
C ALA A 183 9.76 -17.75 -3.91
#